data_868056d796c63cfcc193f01a664f6d12
#
_entry.id   868056d796c63cfcc193f01a664f6d12
#
_cell.length_a   1.000
_cell.length_b   1.000
_cell.length_c   1.000
_cell.angle_alpha   90.00
_cell.angle_beta   90.00
_cell.angle_gamma   90.00
#
_symmetry.space_group_name_H-M   'P 1'
#
loop_
_entity.id
_entity.type
_entity.pdbx_description
1 polymer ?
#
loop_
_entity_poly.entity_id
_entity_poly.type
_entity_poly.pdbx_seq_one_letter_code
_entity_poly.pdbx_strand_id
1 'polypeptide(L)'
;MPFRRVRQASDTVRQGFRRFGPAILEVVEVSGADASAFWGLVVIVPDLAALEELAAPHVGAARPAVQPGRHIAPVTRSAGLSTRLAFIDPE
;
A
#
# COMPACT_ATOMS: atom_id res chain seq x y z
N MET A 1 -15.17 -6.00 14.24
CA MET A 1 -14.84 -6.27 12.83
C MET A 1 -13.72 -7.31 12.77
N PRO A 2 -14.02 -8.55 12.43
CA PRO A 2 -12.99 -9.57 12.35
C PRO A 2 -12.11 -9.37 11.10
N PHE A 3 -10.82 -9.60 11.26
CA PHE A 3 -9.89 -9.58 10.14
C PHE A 3 -9.86 -10.94 9.46
N ARG A 4 -9.75 -10.95 8.12
CA ARG A 4 -9.53 -12.17 7.35
C ARG A 4 -8.14 -12.75 7.59
N ARG A 5 -7.16 -11.87 7.76
CA ARG A 5 -5.77 -12.25 7.94
C ARG A 5 -5.06 -11.23 8.81
N VAL A 6 -4.23 -11.71 9.71
CA VAL A 6 -3.34 -10.88 10.51
C VAL A 6 -1.92 -11.34 10.26
N ARG A 7 -1.02 -10.41 10.02
CA ARG A 7 0.39 -10.67 9.76
C ARG A 7 1.28 -9.86 10.69
N GLN A 8 2.28 -10.53 11.24
CA GLN A 8 3.33 -9.87 12.01
C GLN A 8 4.45 -9.44 11.05
N ALA A 9 4.51 -8.15 10.71
CA ALA A 9 5.51 -7.64 9.76
C ALA A 9 6.87 -7.43 10.40
N SER A 10 6.89 -7.06 11.68
CA SER A 10 8.12 -6.91 12.47
C SER A 10 7.74 -7.03 13.96
N ASP A 11 8.71 -6.88 14.85
CA ASP A 11 8.45 -6.92 16.29
C ASP A 11 7.50 -5.82 16.76
N THR A 12 7.41 -4.73 16.02
CA THR A 12 6.62 -3.56 16.39
C THR A 12 5.46 -3.28 15.48
N VAL A 13 5.28 -4.06 14.40
CA VAL A 13 4.26 -3.80 13.37
C VAL A 13 3.45 -5.04 13.08
N ARG A 14 2.15 -4.95 13.23
CA ARG A 14 1.19 -5.98 12.80
C ARG A 14 0.26 -5.39 11.73
N GLN A 15 -0.14 -6.23 10.79
CA GLN A 15 -1.06 -5.86 9.72
C GLN A 15 -2.30 -6.74 9.76
N GLY A 16 -3.48 -6.14 9.73
CA GLY A 16 -4.74 -6.85 9.64
C GLY A 16 -5.43 -6.50 8.33
N PHE A 17 -6.05 -7.49 7.71
CA PHE A 17 -6.70 -7.33 6.40
C PHE A 17 -8.16 -7.76 6.47
N ARG A 18 -9.03 -6.97 5.88
CA ARG A 18 -10.44 -7.27 5.76
C ARG A 18 -10.96 -6.83 4.39
N ARG A 19 -11.72 -7.71 3.76
CA ARG A 19 -12.37 -7.35 2.50
C ARG A 19 -13.52 -6.38 2.77
N PHE A 20 -13.58 -5.34 1.97
CA PHE A 20 -14.56 -4.28 2.07
C PHE A 20 -15.12 -4.01 0.68
N GLY A 21 -16.09 -4.83 0.24
CA GLY A 21 -16.56 -4.81 -1.14
C GLY A 21 -15.44 -5.20 -2.10
N PRO A 22 -15.21 -4.43 -3.16
CA PRO A 22 -14.10 -4.66 -4.10
C PRO A 22 -12.74 -4.23 -3.53
N ALA A 23 -12.72 -3.55 -2.39
CA ALA A 23 -11.50 -3.09 -1.75
C ALA A 23 -11.09 -3.99 -0.59
N ILE A 24 -9.87 -3.85 -0.14
CA ILE A 24 -9.37 -4.51 1.06
C ILE A 24 -8.95 -3.43 2.05
N LEU A 25 -9.52 -3.48 3.24
CA LEU A 25 -9.08 -2.63 4.33
C LEU A 25 -7.84 -3.24 4.97
N GLU A 26 -6.77 -2.49 5.03
CA GLU A 26 -5.56 -2.86 5.75
C GLU A 26 -5.41 -1.97 6.98
N VAL A 27 -5.28 -2.60 8.14
CA VAL A 27 -5.01 -1.91 9.39
C VAL A 27 -3.59 -2.26 9.81
N VAL A 28 -2.79 -1.23 10.03
CA VAL A 28 -1.40 -1.38 10.47
C VAL A 28 -1.29 -0.91 11.91
N GLU A 29 -0.92 -1.82 12.80
CA GLU A 29 -0.66 -1.51 14.20
C GLU A 29 0.83 -1.33 14.39
N VAL A 30 1.22 -0.17 14.91
CA VAL A 30 2.61 0.17 15.19
C VAL A 30 2.75 0.41 16.68
N SER A 31 3.66 -0.29 17.33
CA SER A 31 3.92 -0.11 18.76
C SER A 31 4.34 1.32 19.07
N GLY A 32 3.72 1.91 20.09
CA GLY A 32 4.00 3.29 20.49
C GLY A 32 3.23 4.35 19.75
N ALA A 33 2.34 3.96 18.81
CA ALA A 33 1.48 4.92 18.14
C ALA A 33 0.46 5.51 19.11
N ASP A 34 0.32 6.83 19.11
CA ASP A 34 -0.59 7.54 20.03
C ASP A 34 -2.02 7.60 19.51
N ALA A 35 -2.22 7.51 18.22
CA ALA A 35 -3.53 7.68 17.61
C ALA A 35 -3.63 6.93 16.29
N SER A 36 -4.87 6.65 15.90
CA SER A 36 -5.16 6.09 14.57
C SER A 36 -5.12 7.20 13.52
N ALA A 37 -4.59 6.87 12.35
CA ALA A 37 -4.52 7.79 11.23
C ALA A 37 -4.73 7.04 9.92
N PHE A 38 -5.33 7.74 8.95
CA PHE A 38 -5.45 7.22 7.59
C PHE A 38 -4.12 7.36 6.88
N TRP A 39 -3.55 6.23 6.44
CA TRP A 39 -2.27 6.25 5.75
C TRP A 39 -2.42 6.69 4.29
N GLY A 40 -3.33 6.07 3.54
CA GLY A 40 -3.50 6.34 2.13
C GLY A 40 -4.21 5.22 1.39
N LEU A 41 -4.11 5.26 0.07
CA LEU A 41 -4.75 4.31 -0.83
C LEU A 41 -3.71 3.53 -1.62
N VAL A 42 -4.02 2.27 -1.90
CA VAL A 42 -3.22 1.44 -2.82
C VAL A 42 -4.17 0.98 -3.93
N VAL A 43 -3.79 1.26 -5.18
CA VAL A 43 -4.59 0.95 -6.35
C VAL A 43 -3.91 -0.14 -7.17
N ILE A 44 -4.66 -1.18 -7.51
CA ILE A 44 -4.15 -2.27 -8.36
C ILE A 44 -4.20 -1.82 -9.81
N VAL A 45 -3.07 -1.95 -10.51
CA VAL A 45 -2.97 -1.61 -11.93
C VAL A 45 -2.45 -2.82 -12.72
N PRO A 46 -2.95 -3.05 -13.94
CA PRO A 46 -2.58 -4.25 -14.70
C PRO A 46 -1.12 -4.24 -15.19
N ASP A 47 -0.53 -3.06 -15.40
CA ASP A 47 0.84 -2.95 -15.88
C ASP A 47 1.57 -1.83 -15.13
N LEU A 48 2.24 -2.23 -14.06
CA LEU A 48 2.93 -1.28 -13.19
C LEU A 48 4.14 -0.64 -13.89
N ALA A 49 4.84 -1.38 -14.73
CA ALA A 49 6.00 -0.84 -15.47
C ALA A 49 5.57 0.26 -16.44
N ALA A 50 4.46 0.08 -17.14
CA ALA A 50 3.92 1.09 -18.03
C ALA A 50 3.48 2.34 -17.26
N LEU A 51 2.90 2.15 -16.07
CA LEU A 51 2.51 3.26 -15.21
C LEU A 51 3.73 4.06 -14.72
N GLU A 52 4.79 3.39 -14.30
CA GLU A 52 6.04 4.05 -13.90
C GLU A 52 6.56 4.95 -15.01
N GLU A 53 6.63 4.41 -16.22
CA GLU A 53 7.14 5.16 -17.37
C GLU A 53 6.27 6.36 -17.70
N LEU A 54 4.94 6.18 -17.68
CA LEU A 54 3.98 7.22 -18.00
C LEU A 54 3.97 8.34 -16.97
N ALA A 55 4.08 8.01 -15.70
CA ALA A 55 3.90 8.95 -14.59
C ALA A 55 5.20 9.51 -14.01
N ALA A 56 6.37 9.07 -14.49
CA ALA A 56 7.64 9.58 -14.01
C ALA A 56 7.72 11.11 -14.19
N PRO A 57 8.31 11.85 -13.25
CA PRO A 57 8.99 11.42 -12.02
C PRO A 57 8.07 11.31 -10.79
N HIS A 58 6.74 11.34 -10.97
CA HIS A 58 5.78 11.41 -9.87
C HIS A 58 5.46 10.05 -9.25
N VAL A 59 5.95 8.98 -9.83
CA VAL A 59 5.85 7.62 -9.26
C VAL A 59 7.26 7.10 -9.06
N GLY A 60 7.55 6.62 -7.86
CA GLY A 60 8.85 6.05 -7.53
C GLY A 60 9.04 4.69 -8.19
N ALA A 61 10.27 4.20 -8.19
CA ALA A 61 10.59 2.89 -8.76
C ALA A 61 9.84 1.77 -8.05
N ALA A 62 9.34 0.81 -8.81
CA ALA A 62 8.67 -0.36 -8.25
C ALA A 62 9.66 -1.19 -7.43
N ARG A 63 9.18 -1.68 -6.30
CA ARG A 63 9.95 -2.52 -5.38
C ARG A 63 9.09 -3.70 -4.94
N PRO A 64 9.69 -4.78 -4.42
CA PRO A 64 8.91 -5.90 -3.93
C PRO A 64 7.90 -5.46 -2.88
N ALA A 65 6.65 -5.92 -3.03
CA ALA A 65 5.60 -5.69 -2.06
C ALA A 65 5.69 -6.73 -0.94
N VAL A 66 4.85 -6.56 0.07
CA VAL A 66 4.75 -7.49 1.18
C VAL A 66 4.35 -8.89 0.70
N GLN A 67 3.46 -8.97 -0.28
CA GLN A 67 3.05 -10.25 -0.86
C GLN A 67 4.09 -10.72 -1.88
N PRO A 68 4.56 -11.98 -1.78
CA PRO A 68 5.55 -12.52 -2.72
C PRO A 68 5.08 -12.42 -4.18
N GLY A 69 5.98 -12.04 -5.06
CA GLY A 69 5.71 -11.92 -6.49
C GLY A 69 5.00 -10.66 -6.92
N ARG A 70 4.60 -9.80 -5.99
CA ARG A 70 3.97 -8.51 -6.29
C ARG A 70 4.96 -7.37 -6.09
N HIS A 71 4.71 -6.28 -6.80
CA HIS A 71 5.54 -5.07 -6.74
C HIS A 71 4.66 -3.86 -6.46
N ILE A 72 5.21 -2.88 -5.78
CA ILE A 72 4.50 -1.66 -5.39
C ILE A 72 5.34 -0.43 -5.75
N ALA A 73 4.68 0.59 -6.28
CA ALA A 73 5.32 1.85 -6.65
C ALA A 73 4.59 3.00 -5.96
N PRO A 74 5.22 3.71 -5.03
CA PRO A 74 4.59 4.82 -4.35
C PRO A 74 4.57 6.08 -5.22
N VAL A 75 3.53 6.89 -5.07
CA VAL A 75 3.49 8.24 -5.63
C VAL A 75 4.38 9.14 -4.79
N THR A 76 5.24 9.90 -5.45
CA THR A 76 6.17 10.80 -4.78
C THR A 76 5.50 12.11 -4.37
N ARG A 77 6.14 12.86 -3.48
CA ARG A 77 5.65 14.16 -3.05
C ARG A 77 5.54 15.16 -4.20
N SER A 78 6.35 14.99 -5.24
CA SER A 78 6.34 15.89 -6.40
C SER A 78 5.00 15.89 -7.15
N ALA A 79 4.14 14.86 -6.96
CA ALA A 79 2.81 14.83 -7.55
C ALA A 79 1.83 15.82 -6.91
N GLY A 80 2.15 16.33 -5.71
CA GLY A 80 1.33 17.35 -5.06
C GLY A 80 0.07 16.83 -4.38
N LEU A 81 -0.04 15.51 -4.17
CA LEU A 81 -1.20 14.93 -3.51
C LEU A 81 -1.12 15.11 -2.00
N SER A 82 -2.26 15.38 -1.37
CA SER A 82 -2.36 15.51 0.08
C SER A 82 -2.49 14.17 0.79
N THR A 83 -2.88 13.11 0.06
CA THR A 83 -3.03 11.75 0.57
C THR A 83 -1.97 10.87 -0.04
N ARG A 84 -1.43 9.95 0.74
CA ARG A 84 -0.49 8.97 0.23
C ARG A 84 -1.19 8.01 -0.73
N LEU A 85 -0.54 7.73 -1.84
CA LEU A 85 -1.07 6.84 -2.86
C LEU A 85 0.07 5.94 -3.35
N ALA A 86 -0.23 4.68 -3.58
CA ALA A 86 0.71 3.75 -4.20
C ALA A 86 -0.03 2.89 -5.22
N PHE A 87 0.70 2.40 -6.20
CA PHE A 87 0.19 1.46 -7.20
C PHE A 87 0.84 0.10 -6.98
N ILE A 88 0.06 -0.95 -7.17
CA ILE A 88 0.52 -2.32 -7.00
C ILE A 88 0.07 -3.15 -8.20
N ASP A 89 0.91 -4.10 -8.62
CA ASP A 89 0.53 -5.02 -9.69
C ASP A 89 -0.47 -6.07 -9.18
N PRO A 90 -1.21 -6.75 -10.08
CA PRO A 90 -2.14 -7.80 -9.69
C PRO A 90 -1.40 -9.03 -9.15
N GLU A 91 -2.14 -9.85 -8.44
CA GLU A 91 -1.63 -11.15 -8.00
C GLU A 91 -1.28 -12.04 -9.18
#